data_fcac0be7842d3b550e83af3321abed11
#
_entry.id   fcac0be7842d3b550e83af3321abed11
#
_cell.length_a   1.000
_cell.length_b   1.000
_cell.length_c   1.000
_cell.angle_alpha   90.00
_cell.angle_beta   90.00
_cell.angle_gamma   90.00
#
_symmetry.space_group_name_H-M   'P 1'
#
loop_
_entity.id
_entity.type
_entity.pdbx_description
1 polymer ?
#
loop_
_entity_poly.entity_id
_entity_poly.type
_entity_poly.pdbx_seq_one_letter_code
_entity_poly.pdbx_strand_id
1 'polypeptide(L)'
;RVDAVVVAGPSGVGKGTIIRKLMELFPQQFGFGCSHTTRGRREGEQEGVHYHFTSLDAMREAVARGEFIEHAEVHGNLYGTSVAAVGDVTKRGQVCLLDIDIQGVKTVKASPLRPKYVFIAPPSMEVLENRLRDRGTESEESLSTRLHNAREEVDYGTTE
;
A
#
# COMPACT_ATOMS: atom_id res chain seq x y z
N ARG A 1 -8.33 11.54 -18.21
CA ARG A 1 -7.22 10.58 -18.05
C ARG A 1 -7.17 10.15 -16.60
N VAL A 2 -6.95 8.86 -16.33
CA VAL A 2 -6.71 8.32 -14.99
C VAL A 2 -5.21 8.40 -14.72
N ASP A 3 -4.81 9.16 -13.70
CA ASP A 3 -3.39 9.34 -13.37
C ASP A 3 -2.89 8.32 -12.35
N ALA A 4 -3.78 7.79 -11.51
CA ALA A 4 -3.44 6.78 -10.52
C ALA A 4 -4.55 5.74 -10.32
N VAL A 5 -4.15 4.54 -9.91
CA VAL A 5 -5.03 3.46 -9.43
C VAL A 5 -4.55 3.03 -8.06
N VAL A 6 -5.43 3.14 -7.09
CA VAL A 6 -5.23 2.63 -5.73
C VAL A 6 -5.66 1.18 -5.68
N VAL A 7 -4.73 0.31 -5.33
CA VAL A 7 -4.99 -1.11 -5.07
C VAL A 7 -5.02 -1.28 -3.56
N ALA A 8 -6.20 -1.56 -3.02
CA ALA A 8 -6.44 -1.73 -1.59
C ALA A 8 -6.86 -3.16 -1.26
N GLY A 9 -6.78 -3.51 0.00
CA GLY A 9 -7.18 -4.82 0.53
C GLY A 9 -6.27 -5.27 1.66
N PRO A 10 -6.67 -6.29 2.41
CA PRO A 10 -5.99 -6.69 3.63
C PRO A 10 -4.55 -7.18 3.38
N SER A 11 -3.74 -7.05 4.43
CA SER A 11 -2.38 -7.60 4.43
C SER A 11 -2.42 -9.10 4.11
N GLY A 12 -1.57 -9.56 3.18
CA GLY A 12 -1.54 -10.98 2.78
C GLY A 12 -2.49 -11.39 1.66
N VAL A 13 -3.36 -10.50 1.19
CA VAL A 13 -4.34 -10.83 0.13
C VAL A 13 -3.70 -11.02 -1.25
N GLY A 14 -2.50 -10.47 -1.48
CA GLY A 14 -1.79 -10.62 -2.75
C GLY A 14 -1.70 -9.35 -3.60
N LYS A 15 -1.92 -8.16 -3.04
CA LYS A 15 -1.84 -6.87 -3.76
C LYS A 15 -0.53 -6.74 -4.55
N GLY A 16 0.61 -6.92 -3.90
CA GLY A 16 1.91 -6.78 -4.55
C GLY A 16 2.13 -7.78 -5.70
N THR A 17 1.55 -8.98 -5.62
CA THR A 17 1.60 -9.97 -6.70
C THR A 17 0.83 -9.49 -7.92
N ILE A 18 -0.37 -8.93 -7.71
CA ILE A 18 -1.20 -8.40 -8.79
C ILE A 18 -0.55 -7.17 -9.42
N ILE A 19 -0.06 -6.23 -8.60
CA ILE A 19 0.64 -5.03 -9.08
C ILE A 19 1.86 -5.41 -9.94
N ARG A 20 2.70 -6.32 -9.46
CA ARG A 20 3.86 -6.80 -10.23
C ARG A 20 3.43 -7.41 -11.56
N LYS A 21 2.39 -8.25 -11.54
CA LYS A 21 1.88 -8.89 -12.76
C LYS A 21 1.33 -7.89 -13.77
N LEU A 22 0.64 -6.85 -13.31
CA LEU A 22 0.19 -5.75 -14.18
C LEU A 22 1.36 -5.01 -14.82
N MET A 23 2.41 -4.72 -14.06
CA MET A 23 3.60 -4.04 -14.56
C MET A 23 4.40 -4.92 -15.54
N GLU A 24 4.45 -6.23 -15.33
CA GLU A 24 5.06 -7.18 -16.27
C GLU A 24 4.30 -7.25 -17.60
N LEU A 25 2.97 -7.29 -17.55
CA LEU A 25 2.13 -7.39 -18.74
C LEU A 25 2.02 -6.07 -19.51
N PHE A 26 2.08 -4.94 -18.83
CA PHE A 26 1.85 -3.62 -19.39
C PHE A 26 2.91 -2.60 -18.94
N PRO A 27 4.21 -2.85 -19.21
CA PRO A 27 5.32 -2.07 -18.65
C PRO A 27 5.35 -0.60 -19.11
N GLN A 28 4.71 -0.28 -20.24
CA GLN A 28 4.63 1.09 -20.75
C GLN A 28 3.43 1.87 -20.22
N GLN A 29 2.46 1.18 -19.60
CA GLN A 29 1.20 1.78 -19.20
C GLN A 29 1.15 2.05 -17.70
N PHE A 30 1.77 1.20 -16.90
CA PHE A 30 1.78 1.28 -15.45
C PHE A 30 3.18 1.49 -14.89
N GLY A 31 3.24 2.27 -13.81
CA GLY A 31 4.43 2.41 -12.98
C GLY A 31 4.04 2.33 -11.50
N PHE A 32 4.94 1.87 -10.66
CA PHE A 32 4.70 1.76 -9.22
C PHE A 32 5.05 3.06 -8.50
N GLY A 33 4.12 3.59 -7.73
CA GLY A 33 4.35 4.67 -6.80
C GLY A 33 4.97 4.11 -5.52
N CYS A 34 6.30 4.12 -5.44
CA CYS A 34 7.03 3.56 -4.31
C CYS A 34 6.73 4.35 -3.04
N SER A 35 6.12 3.71 -2.05
CA SER A 35 5.78 4.32 -0.77
C SER A 35 7.00 4.39 0.15
N HIS A 36 6.94 5.30 1.13
CA HIS A 36 7.90 5.40 2.22
C HIS A 36 7.44 4.56 3.42
N THR A 37 8.39 4.06 4.20
CA THR A 37 8.09 3.40 5.48
C THR A 37 9.19 3.58 6.50
N THR A 38 8.80 3.65 7.78
CA THR A 38 9.72 3.64 8.92
C THR A 38 10.00 2.23 9.43
N ARG A 39 9.32 1.22 8.86
CA ARG A 39 9.59 -0.18 9.14
C ARG A 39 10.98 -0.59 8.67
N GLY A 40 11.63 -1.41 9.44
CA GLY A 40 12.89 -2.05 9.03
C GLY A 40 12.73 -2.87 7.75
N ARG A 41 13.76 -2.85 6.93
CA ARG A 41 13.85 -3.60 5.67
C ARG A 41 13.84 -5.11 5.94
N ARG A 42 13.01 -5.85 5.20
CA ARG A 42 12.98 -7.31 5.24
C ARG A 42 13.97 -7.91 4.25
N GLU A 43 14.28 -9.20 4.43
CA GLU A 43 15.08 -9.95 3.47
C GLU A 43 14.43 -9.92 2.08
N GLY A 44 15.22 -9.68 1.05
CA GLY A 44 14.78 -9.57 -0.35
C GLY A 44 14.17 -8.23 -0.73
N GLU A 45 13.86 -7.33 0.22
CA GLU A 45 13.39 -5.99 -0.12
C GLU A 45 14.54 -5.08 -0.57
N GLN A 46 14.26 -4.16 -1.48
CA GLN A 46 15.23 -3.22 -2.06
C GLN A 46 14.73 -1.79 -1.92
N GLU A 47 15.66 -0.88 -1.55
CA GLU A 47 15.42 0.55 -1.50
C GLU A 47 14.95 1.09 -2.85
N GLY A 48 13.89 1.93 -2.82
CA GLY A 48 13.33 2.56 -4.02
C GLY A 48 12.57 1.62 -4.96
N VAL A 49 12.53 0.31 -4.65
CA VAL A 49 11.77 -0.70 -5.42
C VAL A 49 10.54 -1.15 -4.65
N HIS A 50 10.72 -1.58 -3.41
CA HIS A 50 9.63 -2.04 -2.55
C HIS A 50 9.12 -0.90 -1.67
N TYR A 51 10.04 -0.17 -1.05
CA TYR A 51 9.80 1.02 -0.24
C TYR A 51 11.00 1.96 -0.32
N HIS A 52 10.76 3.24 0.00
CA HIS A 52 11.77 4.15 0.49
C HIS A 52 11.83 3.99 2.01
N PHE A 53 12.89 3.36 2.52
CA PHE A 53 13.07 3.12 3.95
C PHE A 53 13.66 4.37 4.60
N THR A 54 12.98 4.91 5.61
CA THR A 54 13.34 6.17 6.25
C THR A 54 13.21 6.09 7.77
N SER A 55 13.79 7.06 8.48
CA SER A 55 13.58 7.17 9.92
C SER A 55 12.22 7.81 10.24
N LEU A 56 11.76 7.55 11.48
CA LEU A 56 10.51 8.13 11.97
C LEU A 56 10.55 9.67 11.96
N ASP A 57 11.66 10.25 12.39
CA ASP A 57 11.81 11.71 12.47
C ASP A 57 11.82 12.34 11.07
N ALA A 58 12.59 11.79 10.13
CA ALA A 58 12.63 12.26 8.75
C ALA A 58 11.25 12.17 8.07
N MET A 59 10.50 11.08 8.32
CA MET A 59 9.17 10.94 7.76
C MET A 59 8.17 11.92 8.37
N ARG A 60 8.20 12.16 9.68
CA ARG A 60 7.36 13.16 10.36
C ARG A 60 7.62 14.58 9.84
N GLU A 61 8.88 14.93 9.66
CA GLU A 61 9.25 16.22 9.07
C GLU A 61 8.72 16.39 7.65
N ALA A 62 8.85 15.36 6.81
CA ALA A 62 8.34 15.39 5.43
C ALA A 62 6.80 15.46 5.39
N VAL A 63 6.10 14.77 6.29
CA VAL A 63 4.65 14.89 6.47
C VAL A 63 4.27 16.32 6.87
N ALA A 64 4.99 16.92 7.82
CA ALA A 64 4.76 18.31 8.26
C ALA A 64 4.97 19.33 7.14
N ARG A 65 5.88 19.06 6.20
CA ARG A 65 6.08 19.88 4.99
C ARG A 65 5.03 19.65 3.88
N GLY A 66 4.08 18.73 4.08
CA GLY A 66 3.04 18.43 3.09
C GLY A 66 3.55 17.64 1.87
N GLU A 67 4.62 16.89 2.01
CA GLU A 67 5.23 16.11 0.91
C GLU A 67 4.49 14.81 0.60
N PHE A 68 3.53 14.41 1.45
CA PHE A 68 2.77 13.16 1.31
C PHE A 68 1.32 13.41 0.87
N ILE A 69 0.84 12.60 -0.07
CA ILE A 69 -0.56 12.55 -0.50
C ILE A 69 -1.40 11.86 0.57
N GLU A 70 -0.85 10.80 1.15
CA GLU A 70 -1.44 10.04 2.24
C GLU A 70 -0.33 9.51 3.16
N HIS A 71 -0.65 9.31 4.41
CA HIS A 71 0.19 8.57 5.36
C HIS A 71 -0.71 7.93 6.42
N ALA A 72 -0.24 6.82 6.96
CA ALA A 72 -0.94 6.08 8.01
C ALA A 72 0.05 5.38 8.94
N GLU A 73 -0.33 5.21 10.19
CA GLU A 73 0.40 4.35 11.12
C GLU A 73 -0.24 2.96 11.11
N VAL A 74 0.58 1.96 10.80
CA VAL A 74 0.16 0.56 10.73
C VAL A 74 1.14 -0.29 11.51
N HIS A 75 0.66 -0.96 12.56
CA HIS A 75 1.47 -1.81 13.44
C HIS A 75 2.73 -1.12 13.99
N GLY A 76 2.59 0.13 14.44
CA GLY A 76 3.66 0.92 15.04
C GLY A 76 4.69 1.47 14.05
N ASN A 77 4.45 1.39 12.75
CA ASN A 77 5.27 1.99 11.71
C ASN A 77 4.47 2.97 10.86
N LEU A 78 5.11 4.04 10.42
CA LEU A 78 4.53 4.94 9.43
C LEU A 78 4.75 4.40 8.02
N TYR A 79 3.71 4.56 7.21
CA TYR A 79 3.72 4.35 5.77
C TYR A 79 3.15 5.59 5.10
N GLY A 80 3.56 5.88 3.88
CA GLY A 80 2.98 6.98 3.14
C GLY A 80 3.46 7.06 1.70
N THR A 81 2.65 7.67 0.87
CA THR A 81 2.94 7.90 -0.54
C THR A 81 3.19 9.38 -0.78
N SER A 82 4.38 9.71 -1.26
CA SER A 82 4.74 11.10 -1.54
C SER A 82 4.15 11.61 -2.84
N VAL A 83 3.92 12.94 -2.89
CA VAL A 83 3.52 13.64 -4.13
C VAL A 83 4.55 13.41 -5.24
N ALA A 84 5.83 13.40 -4.88
CA ALA A 84 6.93 13.16 -5.81
C ALA A 84 6.86 11.76 -6.45
N ALA A 85 6.59 10.72 -5.66
CA ALA A 85 6.49 9.34 -6.17
C ALA A 85 5.41 9.17 -7.24
N VAL A 86 4.24 9.77 -7.02
CA VAL A 86 3.17 9.77 -8.03
C VAL A 86 3.54 10.64 -9.23
N GLY A 87 4.10 11.83 -8.98
CA GLY A 87 4.51 12.76 -10.03
C GLY A 87 5.54 12.15 -10.98
N ASP A 88 6.49 11.38 -10.47
CA ASP A 88 7.54 10.78 -11.29
C ASP A 88 7.01 9.66 -12.21
N VAL A 89 6.00 8.93 -11.77
CA VAL A 89 5.32 7.95 -12.62
C VAL A 89 4.49 8.64 -13.69
N THR A 90 3.70 9.65 -13.33
CA THR A 90 2.80 10.34 -14.25
C THR A 90 3.56 11.18 -15.29
N LYS A 91 4.72 11.77 -14.95
CA LYS A 91 5.60 12.45 -15.90
C LYS A 91 6.11 11.55 -17.02
N ARG A 92 6.27 10.24 -16.75
CA ARG A 92 6.61 9.24 -17.77
C ARG A 92 5.42 8.84 -18.65
N GLY A 93 4.26 9.42 -18.42
CA GLY A 93 3.04 9.11 -19.16
C GLY A 93 2.33 7.83 -18.69
N GLN A 94 2.78 7.24 -17.59
CA GLN A 94 2.23 6.01 -17.00
C GLN A 94 1.13 6.30 -15.99
N VAL A 95 0.26 5.33 -15.76
CA VAL A 95 -0.71 5.32 -14.65
C VAL A 95 0.00 4.81 -13.40
N CYS A 96 -0.06 5.59 -12.33
CA CYS A 96 0.60 5.24 -11.08
C CYS A 96 -0.22 4.20 -10.30
N LEU A 97 0.39 3.04 -10.03
CA LEU A 97 -0.20 2.02 -9.13
C LEU A 97 0.25 2.30 -7.70
N LEU A 98 -0.71 2.35 -6.78
CA LEU A 98 -0.51 2.61 -5.35
C LEU A 98 -0.99 1.41 -4.54
N ASP A 99 -0.12 0.84 -3.70
CA ASP A 99 -0.47 -0.22 -2.73
C ASP A 99 -0.70 0.46 -1.37
N ILE A 100 -1.95 0.70 -1.01
CA ILE A 100 -2.33 1.48 0.17
C ILE A 100 -3.34 0.69 1.01
N ASP A 101 -3.27 0.82 2.33
CA ASP A 101 -4.27 0.28 3.24
C ASP A 101 -5.55 1.15 3.28
N ILE A 102 -6.55 0.70 4.02
CA ILE A 102 -7.83 1.41 4.11
C ILE A 102 -7.71 2.80 4.76
N GLN A 103 -6.78 3.01 5.69
CA GLN A 103 -6.55 4.33 6.28
C GLN A 103 -6.01 5.29 5.22
N GLY A 104 -5.02 4.84 4.43
CA GLY A 104 -4.50 5.57 3.29
C GLY A 104 -5.57 5.86 2.23
N VAL A 105 -6.46 4.91 1.93
CA VAL A 105 -7.60 5.11 1.02
C VAL A 105 -8.48 6.27 1.48
N LYS A 106 -8.85 6.33 2.77
CA LYS A 106 -9.66 7.41 3.33
C LYS A 106 -8.98 8.77 3.17
N THR A 107 -7.67 8.83 3.39
CA THR A 107 -6.87 10.05 3.23
C THR A 107 -6.78 10.47 1.76
N VAL A 108 -6.54 9.52 0.85
CA VAL A 108 -6.50 9.79 -0.61
C VAL A 108 -7.86 10.27 -1.13
N LYS A 109 -8.98 9.71 -0.65
CA LYS A 109 -10.33 10.20 -1.00
C LYS A 109 -10.53 11.67 -0.62
N ALA A 110 -9.91 12.15 0.45
CA ALA A 110 -9.96 13.54 0.90
C ALA A 110 -8.94 14.47 0.19
N SER A 111 -7.97 13.91 -0.56
CA SER A 111 -6.93 14.66 -1.26
C SER A 111 -7.39 15.18 -2.62
N PRO A 112 -6.61 16.08 -3.28
CA PRO A 112 -6.87 16.51 -4.65
C PRO A 112 -6.70 15.39 -5.70
N LEU A 113 -5.98 14.33 -5.38
CA LEU A 113 -5.80 13.18 -6.28
C LEU A 113 -7.16 12.52 -6.56
N ARG A 114 -7.40 12.18 -7.80
CA ARG A 114 -8.64 11.51 -8.24
C ARG A 114 -8.33 10.15 -8.87
N PRO A 115 -7.87 9.17 -8.08
CA PRO A 115 -7.53 7.86 -8.61
C PRO A 115 -8.80 7.04 -8.84
N LYS A 116 -8.62 5.92 -9.57
CA LYS A 116 -9.56 4.80 -9.50
C LYS A 116 -9.17 3.89 -8.33
N TYR A 117 -10.17 3.25 -7.73
CA TYR A 117 -9.97 2.33 -6.62
C TYR A 117 -10.28 0.91 -7.06
N VAL A 118 -9.41 -0.02 -6.69
CA VAL A 118 -9.59 -1.47 -6.88
C VAL A 118 -9.38 -2.11 -5.53
N PHE A 119 -10.42 -2.72 -4.99
CA PHE A 119 -10.32 -3.48 -3.75
C PHE A 119 -10.12 -4.97 -4.04
N ILE A 120 -9.12 -5.57 -3.43
CA ILE A 120 -8.84 -7.00 -3.55
C ILE A 120 -9.30 -7.70 -2.27
N ALA A 121 -10.40 -8.44 -2.38
CA ALA A 121 -10.91 -9.26 -1.31
C ALA A 121 -10.24 -10.65 -1.31
N PRO A 122 -9.99 -11.27 -0.15
CA PRO A 122 -9.60 -12.67 -0.11
C PRO A 122 -10.78 -13.57 -0.49
N PRO A 123 -10.54 -14.78 -1.04
CA PRO A 123 -11.60 -15.74 -1.31
C PRO A 123 -12.39 -16.14 -0.06
N SER A 124 -11.69 -16.22 1.08
CA SER A 124 -12.24 -16.37 2.42
C SER A 124 -11.24 -15.89 3.47
N MET A 125 -11.72 -15.64 4.69
CA MET A 125 -10.85 -15.30 5.82
C MET A 125 -9.91 -16.45 6.20
N GLU A 126 -10.33 -17.69 6.02
CA GLU A 126 -9.50 -18.89 6.24
C GLU A 126 -8.30 -18.92 5.28
N VAL A 127 -8.53 -18.65 3.99
CA VAL A 127 -7.46 -18.56 2.99
C VAL A 127 -6.48 -17.44 3.35
N LEU A 128 -6.98 -16.31 3.82
CA LEU A 128 -6.13 -15.20 4.24
C LEU A 128 -5.29 -15.58 5.47
N GLU A 129 -5.87 -16.21 6.47
CA GLU A 129 -5.17 -16.71 7.65
C GLU A 129 -4.05 -17.66 7.29
N ASN A 130 -4.33 -18.66 6.45
CA ASN A 130 -3.32 -19.61 5.98
C ASN A 130 -2.16 -18.89 5.28
N ARG A 131 -2.44 -17.93 4.40
CA ARG A 131 -1.39 -17.12 3.73
C ARG A 131 -0.54 -16.31 4.70
N LEU A 132 -1.13 -15.78 5.77
CA LEU A 132 -0.39 -15.04 6.79
C LEU A 132 0.48 -15.97 7.65
N ARG A 133 -0.02 -17.17 8.00
CA ARG A 133 0.73 -18.21 8.74
C ARG A 133 1.91 -18.74 7.92
N ASP A 134 1.71 -19.00 6.63
CA ASP A 134 2.74 -19.54 5.72
C ASP A 134 3.94 -18.59 5.54
N ARG A 135 3.76 -17.28 5.78
CA ARG A 135 4.87 -16.31 5.79
C ARG A 135 5.87 -16.55 6.93
N GLY A 136 5.46 -17.18 8.03
CA GLY A 136 6.33 -17.57 9.14
C GLY A 136 6.97 -16.42 9.92
N THR A 137 6.54 -15.18 9.69
CA THR A 137 7.14 -13.97 10.27
C THR A 137 6.32 -13.35 11.39
N GLU A 138 5.19 -13.96 11.75
CA GLU A 138 4.20 -13.38 12.65
C GLU A 138 4.10 -14.18 13.96
N SER A 139 3.98 -13.46 15.08
CA SER A 139 3.51 -14.07 16.33
C SER A 139 2.00 -14.32 16.30
N GLU A 140 1.47 -15.22 17.13
CA GLU A 140 0.02 -15.46 17.21
C GLU A 140 -0.76 -14.19 17.57
N GLU A 141 -0.21 -13.32 18.41
CA GLU A 141 -0.82 -12.03 18.75
C GLU A 141 -0.86 -11.09 17.53
N SER A 142 0.23 -10.98 16.78
CA SER A 142 0.30 -10.20 15.54
C SER A 142 -0.67 -10.74 14.51
N LEU A 143 -0.76 -12.06 14.35
CA LEU A 143 -1.68 -12.71 13.44
C LEU A 143 -3.14 -12.40 13.79
N SER A 144 -3.52 -12.53 15.07
CA SER A 144 -4.87 -12.23 15.56
C SER A 144 -5.26 -10.77 15.27
N THR A 145 -4.36 -9.83 15.53
CA THR A 145 -4.57 -8.40 15.23
C THR A 145 -4.76 -8.17 13.73
N ARG A 146 -3.94 -8.79 12.89
CA ARG A 146 -4.04 -8.66 11.43
C ARG A 146 -5.34 -9.25 10.87
N LEU A 147 -5.80 -10.37 11.42
CA LEU A 147 -7.07 -10.98 11.01
C LEU A 147 -8.28 -10.15 11.45
N HIS A 148 -8.20 -9.53 12.64
CA HIS A 148 -9.22 -8.59 13.07
C HIS A 148 -9.31 -7.39 12.14
N ASN A 149 -8.19 -6.73 11.87
CA ASN A 149 -8.13 -5.59 10.95
C ASN A 149 -8.59 -5.97 9.53
N ALA A 150 -8.22 -7.18 9.07
CA ALA A 150 -8.61 -7.65 7.75
C ALA A 150 -10.13 -7.80 7.58
N ARG A 151 -10.86 -8.18 8.63
CA ARG A 151 -12.33 -8.24 8.58
C ARG A 151 -12.92 -6.85 8.39
N GLU A 152 -12.45 -5.87 9.16
CA GLU A 152 -12.89 -4.48 9.03
C GLU A 152 -12.56 -3.90 7.65
N GLU A 153 -11.38 -4.23 7.10
CA GLU A 153 -10.96 -3.81 5.77
C GLU A 153 -11.83 -4.43 4.67
N VAL A 154 -12.18 -5.72 4.79
CA VAL A 154 -13.08 -6.39 3.84
C VAL A 154 -14.48 -5.79 3.90
N ASP A 155 -15.02 -5.56 5.10
CA ASP A 155 -16.33 -4.94 5.27
C ASP A 155 -16.38 -3.55 4.64
N TYR A 156 -15.35 -2.73 4.87
CA TYR A 156 -15.26 -1.40 4.25
C TYR A 156 -15.14 -1.49 2.73
N GLY A 157 -14.24 -2.32 2.21
CA GLY A 157 -13.95 -2.38 0.77
C GLY A 157 -15.03 -3.01 -0.08
N THR A 158 -15.98 -3.73 0.53
CA THR A 158 -17.12 -4.35 -0.17
C THR A 158 -18.41 -3.53 -0.09
N THR A 159 -18.45 -2.51 0.76
CA THR A 159 -19.64 -1.65 0.98
C THR A 159 -19.47 -0.23 0.44
N GLU A 160 -18.26 0.26 0.26
CA GLU A 160 -17.89 1.62 -0.17
C GLU A 160 -17.32 1.65 -1.61
#